data_1e028c34bbccbbc960455ef20d753e98
#
_entry.id   1e028c34bbccbbc960455ef20d753e98
#
_cell.length_a   1.000
_cell.length_b   1.000
_cell.length_c   1.000
_cell.angle_alpha   90.00
_cell.angle_beta   90.00
_cell.angle_gamma   90.00
#
_symmetry.space_group_name_H-M   'P 1'
#
loop_
_entity.id
_entity.type
_entity.pdbx_description
1 polymer ?
#
loop_
_entity_poly.entity_id
_entity_poly.type
_entity_poly.pdbx_seq_one_letter_code
_entity_poly.pdbx_strand_id
1 'polypeptide(L)'
;MIKLLAVDMDGTCLDRRSRMTDATLEALRKAAGRGVIIVPTTGRNLECIPHRLAAGTLFTTGAMDEKKNRDLYRYVISSNGACVTDIRERKEIFRAPVPADDVLPLLRECGKLRLGIASHIRHRYLLEGRFLTMAGRLVYGKDARGVCCVRSMEEFIRKGGYKVEEFQFYFFSPGAEQDVRSVLEKYPDLRAAYTGIYVEVYSKDASKGRALAELARHLNIRKEEIACIGDGENDLSMFEAAGLRIAMGNAVEDLKKQADHVTDSNARDGAAKAVEWILKR
;
A
#
# COMPACT_ATOMS: atom_id res chain seq x y z
N MET A 1 -21.05 14.92 -6.52
CA MET A 1 -20.84 14.54 -5.09
C MET A 1 -19.88 13.37 -5.06
N ILE A 2 -18.86 13.41 -4.20
CA ILE A 2 -17.86 12.32 -4.05
C ILE A 2 -18.51 11.13 -3.34
N LYS A 3 -18.34 9.95 -3.92
CA LYS A 3 -18.83 8.66 -3.39
C LYS A 3 -17.70 7.75 -2.88
N LEU A 4 -16.48 7.93 -3.40
CA LEU A 4 -15.32 7.14 -3.02
C LEU A 4 -14.14 8.07 -2.74
N LEU A 5 -13.43 7.82 -1.64
CA LEU A 5 -12.21 8.51 -1.25
C LEU A 5 -11.08 7.50 -1.08
N ALA A 6 -10.14 7.49 -2.01
CA ALA A 6 -8.89 6.76 -1.90
C ALA A 6 -7.88 7.60 -1.12
N VAL A 7 -7.31 7.04 -0.06
CA VAL A 7 -6.38 7.78 0.80
C VAL A 7 -5.10 6.96 1.00
N ASP A 8 -3.98 7.55 0.61
CA ASP A 8 -2.69 6.97 0.91
C ASP A 8 -2.41 6.96 2.43
N MET A 9 -1.50 6.09 2.86
CA MET A 9 -1.21 5.87 4.26
C MET A 9 0.07 6.58 4.71
N ASP A 10 1.23 6.13 4.22
CA ASP A 10 2.53 6.58 4.68
C ASP A 10 2.87 7.95 4.07
N GLY A 11 3.08 8.96 4.91
CA GLY A 11 3.26 10.34 4.45
C GLY A 11 1.95 11.13 4.23
N THR A 12 0.81 10.45 4.22
CA THR A 12 -0.53 11.04 4.05
C THR A 12 -1.37 10.95 5.32
N CYS A 13 -1.96 9.78 5.62
CA CYS A 13 -2.76 9.57 6.83
C CYS A 13 -1.91 9.38 8.09
N LEU A 14 -0.67 8.95 7.93
CA LEU A 14 0.23 8.63 9.02
C LEU A 14 1.26 9.74 9.22
N ASP A 15 1.55 10.04 10.50
CA ASP A 15 2.63 10.94 10.89
C ASP A 15 4.01 10.28 10.66
N ARG A 16 5.10 11.03 10.90
CA ARG A 16 6.48 10.52 10.78
C ARG A 16 6.80 9.33 11.69
N ARG A 17 5.93 8.99 12.62
CA ARG A 17 6.04 7.84 13.52
C ARG A 17 5.07 6.72 13.14
N SER A 18 4.57 6.74 11.91
CA SER A 18 3.58 5.79 11.38
C SER A 18 2.30 5.70 12.24
N ARG A 19 1.86 6.82 12.81
CA ARG A 19 0.65 6.89 13.64
C ARG A 19 -0.40 7.75 12.98
N MET A 20 -1.63 7.28 13.00
CA MET A 20 -2.79 8.08 12.58
C MET A 20 -3.24 8.98 13.73
N THR A 21 -3.45 10.26 13.45
CA THR A 21 -3.97 11.23 14.43
C THR A 21 -5.46 11.02 14.66
N ASP A 22 -5.97 11.49 15.81
CA ASP A 22 -7.40 11.44 16.09
C ASP A 22 -8.18 12.34 15.14
N ALA A 23 -7.62 13.49 14.75
CA ALA A 23 -8.22 14.40 13.78
C ALA A 23 -8.43 13.72 12.41
N THR A 24 -7.42 13.01 11.90
CA THR A 24 -7.53 12.26 10.64
C THR A 24 -8.59 11.16 10.74
N LEU A 25 -8.59 10.39 11.83
CA LEU A 25 -9.56 9.31 12.03
C LEU A 25 -11.00 9.84 12.12
N GLU A 26 -11.21 10.95 12.81
CA GLU A 26 -12.52 11.60 12.97
C GLU A 26 -13.03 12.16 11.64
N ALA A 27 -12.17 12.82 10.85
CA ALA A 27 -12.51 13.33 9.53
C ALA A 27 -12.93 12.20 8.58
N LEU A 28 -12.19 11.08 8.56
CA LEU A 28 -12.55 9.90 7.76
C LEU A 28 -13.89 9.28 8.21
N ARG A 29 -14.14 9.19 9.52
CA ARG A 29 -15.44 8.73 10.05
C ARG A 29 -16.58 9.63 9.64
N LYS A 30 -16.38 10.96 9.66
CA LYS A 30 -17.37 11.94 9.21
C LYS A 30 -17.69 11.77 7.72
N ALA A 31 -16.68 11.52 6.89
CA ALA A 31 -16.90 11.24 5.47
C ALA A 31 -17.66 9.92 5.27
N ALA A 32 -17.27 8.85 5.96
CA ALA A 32 -17.97 7.56 5.93
C ALA A 32 -19.44 7.69 6.41
N GLY A 33 -19.69 8.47 7.45
CA GLY A 33 -21.04 8.78 7.95
C GLY A 33 -21.92 9.54 6.96
N ARG A 34 -21.32 10.21 5.96
CA ARG A 34 -22.02 10.84 4.84
C ARG A 34 -22.16 9.94 3.60
N GLY A 35 -21.83 8.66 3.74
CA GLY A 35 -21.93 7.66 2.66
C GLY A 35 -20.74 7.62 1.72
N VAL A 36 -19.62 8.31 2.02
CA VAL A 36 -18.39 8.21 1.24
C VAL A 36 -17.69 6.90 1.57
N ILE A 37 -17.38 6.09 0.57
CA ILE A 37 -16.62 4.86 0.70
C ILE A 37 -15.14 5.24 0.89
N ILE A 38 -14.60 4.96 2.08
CA ILE A 38 -13.18 5.18 2.37
C ILE A 38 -12.37 3.97 1.93
N VAL A 39 -11.30 4.21 1.17
CA VAL A 39 -10.42 3.17 0.64
C VAL A 39 -8.97 3.49 1.01
N PRO A 40 -8.44 2.89 2.08
CA PRO A 40 -7.01 2.91 2.35
C PRO A 40 -6.23 2.34 1.16
N THR A 41 -5.22 3.07 0.69
CA THR A 41 -4.44 2.71 -0.49
C THR A 41 -2.95 2.81 -0.15
N THR A 42 -2.22 1.70 -0.16
CA THR A 42 -0.89 1.65 0.45
C THR A 42 0.08 0.68 -0.25
N GLY A 43 1.39 0.95 -0.14
CA GLY A 43 2.45 -0.02 -0.45
C GLY A 43 2.52 -1.17 0.55
N ARG A 44 1.96 -1.02 1.75
CA ARG A 44 1.95 -2.08 2.76
C ARG A 44 1.09 -3.26 2.30
N ASN A 45 1.41 -4.47 2.78
CA ASN A 45 0.49 -5.60 2.66
C ASN A 45 -0.71 -5.43 3.60
N LEU A 46 -1.78 -6.17 3.34
CA LEU A 46 -3.05 -6.04 4.06
C LEU A 46 -2.92 -6.27 5.59
N GLU A 47 -2.09 -7.23 6.02
CA GLU A 47 -1.93 -7.55 7.44
C GLU A 47 -1.04 -6.55 8.20
N CYS A 48 -0.30 -5.69 7.50
CA CYS A 48 0.52 -4.62 8.07
C CYS A 48 -0.13 -3.22 8.01
N ILE A 49 -1.42 -3.15 7.71
CA ILE A 49 -2.19 -1.91 7.84
C ILE A 49 -2.24 -1.48 9.31
N PRO A 50 -2.11 -0.18 9.61
CA PRO A 50 -2.12 0.33 10.97
C PRO A 50 -3.30 -0.19 11.79
N HIS A 51 -3.01 -0.69 13.00
CA HIS A 51 -4.00 -1.32 13.89
C HIS A 51 -5.20 -0.41 14.20
N ARG A 52 -5.03 0.92 14.22
CA ARG A 52 -6.13 1.87 14.43
C ARG A 52 -7.16 1.87 13.29
N LEU A 53 -6.76 1.47 12.09
CA LEU A 53 -7.65 1.24 10.95
C LEU A 53 -8.06 -0.23 10.85
N ALA A 54 -7.18 -1.15 11.24
CA ALA A 54 -7.39 -2.59 11.09
C ALA A 54 -8.34 -3.20 12.13
N ALA A 55 -8.83 -2.43 13.09
CA ALA A 55 -9.79 -2.93 14.09
C ALA A 55 -11.06 -3.40 13.37
N GLY A 56 -11.27 -4.72 13.35
CA GLY A 56 -12.37 -5.38 12.64
C GLY A 56 -11.97 -6.15 11.37
N THR A 57 -10.70 -6.14 10.97
CA THR A 57 -10.21 -6.99 9.88
C THR A 57 -10.10 -8.47 10.31
N LEU A 58 -9.98 -9.35 9.32
CA LEU A 58 -9.97 -10.82 9.35
C LEU A 58 -9.15 -11.49 10.47
N PHE A 59 -8.25 -10.77 11.14
CA PHE A 59 -7.18 -11.35 11.96
C PHE A 59 -7.08 -10.77 13.37
N THR A 60 -7.99 -9.89 13.79
CA THR A 60 -7.95 -9.35 15.16
C THR A 60 -8.84 -10.16 16.09
N THR A 61 -8.23 -11.02 16.91
CA THR A 61 -8.86 -11.72 18.05
C THR A 61 -8.77 -10.96 19.38
N GLY A 62 -8.44 -9.68 19.38
CA GLY A 62 -8.24 -8.86 20.58
C GLY A 62 -9.32 -7.80 20.76
N ALA A 63 -9.81 -7.68 21.99
CA ALA A 63 -10.84 -6.75 22.43
C ALA A 63 -10.39 -5.28 22.23
N MET A 64 -10.68 -4.71 21.09
CA MET A 64 -10.74 -3.27 20.84
C MET A 64 -12.15 -2.96 20.33
N ASP A 65 -12.60 -1.73 20.54
CA ASP A 65 -13.95 -1.23 20.24
C ASP A 65 -14.38 -1.56 18.79
N GLU A 66 -14.63 -2.85 18.55
CA GLU A 66 -14.89 -3.50 17.26
C GLU A 66 -16.05 -2.84 16.50
N LYS A 67 -16.96 -2.22 17.23
CA LYS A 67 -18.18 -1.64 16.66
C LYS A 67 -17.92 -0.29 15.97
N LYS A 68 -16.99 0.53 16.50
CA LYS A 68 -16.72 1.88 15.99
C LYS A 68 -15.84 1.92 14.72
N ASN A 69 -14.99 0.91 14.51
CA ASN A 69 -14.08 0.89 13.36
C ASN A 69 -14.49 -0.08 12.24
N ARG A 70 -15.42 -1.03 12.50
CA ARG A 70 -15.92 -1.96 11.48
C ARG A 70 -16.51 -1.29 10.25
N ASP A 71 -17.03 -0.09 10.41
CA ASP A 71 -17.76 0.62 9.37
C ASP A 71 -16.93 1.69 8.65
N LEU A 72 -15.67 1.94 9.06
CA LEU A 72 -14.86 3.00 8.47
C LEU A 72 -14.49 2.69 7.02
N TYR A 73 -14.10 1.46 6.70
CA TYR A 73 -13.78 1.03 5.35
C TYR A 73 -14.10 -0.46 5.15
N ARG A 74 -14.42 -0.80 3.92
CA ARG A 74 -14.69 -2.18 3.47
C ARG A 74 -13.64 -2.67 2.49
N TYR A 75 -13.09 -1.79 1.70
CA TYR A 75 -12.15 -2.10 0.63
C TYR A 75 -10.77 -1.54 0.96
N VAL A 76 -9.75 -2.28 0.57
CA VAL A 76 -8.34 -1.89 0.75
C VAL A 76 -7.59 -2.16 -0.55
N ILE A 77 -6.77 -1.20 -0.97
CA ILE A 77 -5.77 -1.35 -2.00
C ILE A 77 -4.42 -1.50 -1.30
N SER A 78 -3.76 -2.65 -1.47
CA SER A 78 -2.50 -3.01 -0.80
C SER A 78 -1.40 -3.38 -1.80
N SER A 79 -0.16 -3.47 -1.31
CA SER A 79 1.02 -3.87 -2.11
C SER A 79 1.14 -3.04 -3.40
N ASN A 80 1.16 -1.70 -3.27
CA ASN A 80 1.24 -0.75 -4.39
C ASN A 80 0.17 -0.95 -5.48
N GLY A 81 -0.99 -1.49 -5.11
CA GLY A 81 -2.09 -1.76 -6.05
C GLY A 81 -2.05 -3.16 -6.67
N ALA A 82 -1.16 -4.04 -6.20
CA ALA A 82 -1.17 -5.44 -6.63
C ALA A 82 -2.41 -6.20 -6.15
N CYS A 83 -3.11 -5.72 -5.13
CA CYS A 83 -4.31 -6.36 -4.62
C CYS A 83 -5.39 -5.36 -4.19
N VAL A 84 -6.65 -5.64 -4.53
CA VAL A 84 -7.84 -4.99 -3.97
C VAL A 84 -8.64 -6.04 -3.22
N THR A 85 -8.84 -5.81 -1.92
CA THR A 85 -9.52 -6.77 -1.05
C THR A 85 -10.81 -6.17 -0.48
N ASP A 86 -11.93 -6.88 -0.61
CA ASP A 86 -13.11 -6.70 0.22
C ASP A 86 -12.90 -7.44 1.54
N ILE A 87 -12.64 -6.70 2.61
CA ILE A 87 -12.32 -7.30 3.91
C ILE A 87 -13.54 -7.91 4.61
N ARG A 88 -14.76 -7.49 4.26
CA ARG A 88 -16.00 -8.05 4.83
C ARG A 88 -16.32 -9.40 4.21
N GLU A 89 -16.28 -9.47 2.86
CA GLU A 89 -16.52 -10.71 2.11
C GLU A 89 -15.31 -11.64 2.06
N ARG A 90 -14.15 -11.17 2.55
CA ARG A 90 -12.86 -11.89 2.47
C ARG A 90 -12.51 -12.28 1.03
N LYS A 91 -12.79 -11.38 0.10
CA LYS A 91 -12.68 -11.63 -1.34
C LYS A 91 -11.70 -10.65 -1.97
N GLU A 92 -10.84 -11.18 -2.84
CA GLU A 92 -10.04 -10.37 -3.74
C GLU A 92 -10.91 -9.91 -4.92
N ILE A 93 -10.99 -8.59 -5.14
CA ILE A 93 -11.71 -7.97 -6.25
C ILE A 93 -10.80 -7.86 -7.46
N PHE A 94 -9.54 -7.51 -7.22
CA PHE A 94 -8.51 -7.35 -8.25
C PHE A 94 -7.18 -7.87 -7.73
N ARG A 95 -6.39 -8.44 -8.64
CA ARG A 95 -5.04 -8.89 -8.37
C ARG A 95 -4.13 -8.73 -9.59
N ALA A 96 -2.97 -8.12 -9.41
CA ALA A 96 -1.91 -7.97 -10.41
C ALA A 96 -0.58 -8.48 -9.82
N PRO A 97 -0.37 -9.80 -9.73
CA PRO A 97 0.84 -10.37 -9.16
C PRO A 97 2.02 -10.19 -10.12
N VAL A 98 3.23 -10.34 -9.61
CA VAL A 98 4.43 -10.55 -10.40
C VAL A 98 4.18 -11.71 -11.38
N PRO A 99 4.53 -11.61 -12.67
CA PRO A 99 4.35 -12.69 -13.64
C PRO A 99 4.98 -13.98 -13.14
N ALA A 100 4.24 -15.08 -13.23
CA ALA A 100 4.67 -16.35 -12.63
C ALA A 100 6.02 -16.86 -13.17
N ASP A 101 6.27 -16.61 -14.45
CA ASP A 101 7.51 -17.02 -15.12
C ASP A 101 8.73 -16.20 -14.68
N ASP A 102 8.51 -14.99 -14.16
CA ASP A 102 9.59 -14.10 -13.69
C ASP A 102 9.96 -14.36 -12.22
N VAL A 103 9.05 -14.90 -11.40
CA VAL A 103 9.21 -15.03 -9.94
C VAL A 103 10.48 -15.80 -9.55
N LEU A 104 10.64 -17.03 -10.02
CA LEU A 104 11.79 -17.85 -9.63
C LEU A 104 13.10 -17.42 -10.32
N PRO A 105 13.12 -17.06 -11.61
CA PRO A 105 14.32 -16.51 -12.23
C PRO A 105 14.83 -15.26 -11.54
N LEU A 106 13.96 -14.28 -11.26
CA LEU A 106 14.32 -13.06 -10.54
C LEU A 106 14.92 -13.35 -9.15
N LEU A 107 14.25 -14.21 -8.38
CA LEU A 107 14.77 -14.60 -7.05
C LEU A 107 16.15 -15.25 -7.12
N ARG A 108 16.40 -16.10 -8.11
CA ARG A 108 17.71 -16.76 -8.29
C ARG A 108 18.80 -15.79 -8.71
N GLU A 109 18.49 -14.82 -9.55
CA GLU A 109 19.45 -13.79 -9.95
C GLU A 109 19.75 -12.86 -8.77
N CYS A 110 18.73 -12.34 -8.10
CA CYS A 110 18.90 -11.48 -6.92
C CYS A 110 19.51 -12.24 -5.73
N GLY A 111 19.24 -13.53 -5.57
CA GLY A 111 19.82 -14.37 -4.52
C GLY A 111 21.32 -14.58 -4.64
N LYS A 112 21.95 -14.31 -5.80
CA LYS A 112 23.41 -14.29 -5.99
C LYS A 112 24.05 -13.01 -5.48
N LEU A 113 23.25 -11.96 -5.29
CA LEU A 113 23.65 -10.68 -4.75
C LEU A 113 23.52 -10.71 -3.22
N ARG A 114 24.30 -9.87 -2.54
CA ARG A 114 24.21 -9.74 -1.06
C ARG A 114 23.02 -8.85 -0.67
N LEU A 115 21.82 -9.38 -0.77
CA LEU A 115 20.56 -8.69 -0.53
C LEU A 115 19.77 -9.32 0.62
N GLY A 116 19.01 -8.51 1.32
CA GLY A 116 17.91 -9.00 2.12
C GLY A 116 16.69 -9.21 1.22
N ILE A 117 16.02 -10.35 1.34
CA ILE A 117 14.87 -10.68 0.50
C ILE A 117 13.59 -10.67 1.34
N ALA A 118 12.62 -9.88 0.91
CA ALA A 118 11.29 -9.89 1.45
C ALA A 118 10.24 -9.92 0.33
N SER A 119 9.02 -10.31 0.66
CA SER A 119 7.94 -10.41 -0.33
C SER A 119 6.58 -10.28 0.32
N HIS A 120 5.63 -9.71 -0.41
CA HIS A 120 4.21 -9.76 -0.09
C HIS A 120 3.58 -10.98 -0.77
N ILE A 121 3.09 -11.92 0.04
CA ILE A 121 2.44 -13.15 -0.42
C ILE A 121 1.25 -13.45 0.48
N ARG A 122 0.05 -13.63 -0.09
CA ARG A 122 -1.17 -13.93 0.64
C ARG A 122 -1.45 -12.93 1.77
N HIS A 123 -1.29 -11.65 1.45
CA HIS A 123 -1.47 -10.53 2.38
C HIS A 123 -0.46 -10.44 3.53
N ARG A 124 0.56 -11.31 3.56
CA ARG A 124 1.61 -11.35 4.58
C ARG A 124 2.91 -10.76 4.07
N TYR A 125 3.69 -10.25 5.00
CA TYR A 125 5.05 -9.78 4.76
C TYR A 125 6.04 -10.88 5.15
N LEU A 126 6.53 -11.60 4.16
CA LEU A 126 7.50 -12.67 4.35
C LEU A 126 8.91 -12.10 4.23
N LEU A 127 9.77 -12.37 5.21
CA LEU A 127 11.16 -11.96 5.21
C LEU A 127 12.05 -13.19 5.31
N GLU A 128 13.08 -13.24 4.46
CA GLU A 128 14.04 -14.33 4.47
C GLU A 128 15.04 -14.14 5.60
N GLY A 129 15.12 -15.14 6.48
CA GLY A 129 16.05 -15.18 7.59
C GLY A 129 15.56 -14.43 8.85
N ARG A 130 16.11 -14.86 9.99
CA ARG A 130 15.69 -14.38 11.32
C ARG A 130 16.06 -12.91 11.56
N PHE A 131 17.23 -12.48 11.07
CA PHE A 131 17.72 -11.11 11.27
C PHE A 131 16.82 -10.10 10.60
N LEU A 132 16.52 -10.27 9.31
CA LEU A 132 15.64 -9.35 8.57
C LEU A 132 14.22 -9.36 9.16
N THR A 133 13.72 -10.52 9.56
CA THR A 133 12.40 -10.64 10.21
C THR A 133 12.35 -9.87 11.54
N MET A 134 13.39 -9.94 12.35
CA MET A 134 13.48 -9.21 13.62
C MET A 134 13.48 -7.69 13.37
N ALA A 135 14.28 -7.23 12.39
CA ALA A 135 14.31 -5.83 11.99
C ALA A 135 12.93 -5.37 11.48
N GLY A 136 12.27 -6.15 10.62
CA GLY A 136 10.92 -5.86 10.14
C GLY A 136 9.90 -5.76 11.27
N ARG A 137 9.94 -6.68 12.24
CA ARG A 137 9.05 -6.62 13.42
C ARG A 137 9.29 -5.36 14.27
N LEU A 138 10.54 -4.93 14.38
CA LEU A 138 10.87 -3.70 15.12
C LEU A 138 10.32 -2.46 14.40
N VAL A 139 10.47 -2.38 13.09
CA VAL A 139 9.97 -1.27 12.26
C VAL A 139 8.44 -1.17 12.31
N TYR A 140 7.74 -2.28 12.13
CA TYR A 140 6.28 -2.31 12.15
C TYR A 140 5.67 -2.28 13.57
N GLY A 141 6.44 -2.64 14.61
CA GLY A 141 5.99 -2.61 16.00
C GLY A 141 4.66 -3.35 16.21
N LYS A 142 3.62 -2.64 16.63
CA LYS A 142 2.28 -3.20 16.86
C LYS A 142 1.59 -3.65 15.56
N ASP A 143 2.02 -3.16 14.41
CA ASP A 143 1.46 -3.48 13.09
C ASP A 143 2.20 -4.65 12.41
N ALA A 144 3.15 -5.30 13.11
CA ALA A 144 3.94 -6.42 12.62
C ALA A 144 3.19 -7.78 12.55
N ARG A 145 1.86 -7.76 12.59
CA ARG A 145 1.04 -9.00 12.63
C ARG A 145 1.26 -9.90 11.41
N GLY A 146 1.40 -9.29 10.24
CA GLY A 146 1.66 -9.99 8.99
C GLY A 146 3.13 -10.36 8.75
N VAL A 147 4.05 -9.98 9.65
CA VAL A 147 5.50 -10.21 9.48
C VAL A 147 5.87 -11.65 9.83
N CYS A 148 6.23 -12.44 8.82
CA CYS A 148 6.55 -13.86 8.94
C CYS A 148 7.99 -14.14 8.48
N CYS A 149 8.66 -15.07 9.18
CA CYS A 149 10.00 -15.54 8.80
C CYS A 149 9.92 -16.75 7.88
N VAL A 150 10.66 -16.71 6.79
CA VAL A 150 10.91 -17.88 5.94
C VAL A 150 12.40 -18.21 5.90
N ARG A 151 12.75 -19.48 5.76
CA ARG A 151 14.15 -19.90 5.67
C ARG A 151 14.74 -19.61 4.29
N SER A 152 13.97 -19.84 3.24
CA SER A 152 14.30 -19.55 1.85
C SER A 152 13.03 -19.13 1.13
N MET A 153 13.05 -17.95 0.52
CA MET A 153 11.90 -17.41 -0.24
C MET A 153 11.65 -18.25 -1.49
N GLU A 154 12.71 -18.65 -2.20
CA GLU A 154 12.61 -19.51 -3.38
C GLU A 154 11.93 -20.84 -3.06
N GLU A 155 12.40 -21.53 -2.00
CA GLU A 155 11.84 -22.80 -1.60
C GLU A 155 10.38 -22.67 -1.14
N PHE A 156 10.05 -21.61 -0.40
CA PHE A 156 8.70 -21.33 0.06
C PHE A 156 7.73 -21.15 -1.10
N ILE A 157 8.10 -20.30 -2.08
CA ILE A 157 7.25 -20.02 -3.25
C ILE A 157 7.13 -21.27 -4.13
N ARG A 158 8.23 -21.94 -4.42
CA ARG A 158 8.26 -23.14 -5.26
C ARG A 158 7.37 -24.27 -4.71
N LYS A 159 7.44 -24.52 -3.39
CA LYS A 159 6.62 -25.57 -2.74
C LYS A 159 5.15 -25.22 -2.68
N GLY A 160 4.81 -23.93 -2.51
CA GLY A 160 3.45 -23.49 -2.31
C GLY A 160 2.71 -23.08 -3.58
N GLY A 161 3.41 -22.86 -4.70
CA GLY A 161 2.82 -22.33 -5.93
C GLY A 161 2.17 -20.96 -5.74
N TYR A 162 2.71 -20.14 -4.84
CA TYR A 162 2.10 -18.88 -4.44
C TYR A 162 2.27 -17.79 -5.49
N LYS A 163 1.22 -17.00 -5.68
CA LYS A 163 1.30 -15.74 -6.41
C LYS A 163 1.97 -14.70 -5.53
N VAL A 164 2.95 -14.01 -6.08
CA VAL A 164 3.72 -12.95 -5.43
C VAL A 164 3.12 -11.60 -5.77
N GLU A 165 2.78 -10.81 -4.78
CA GLU A 165 2.24 -9.46 -4.95
C GLU A 165 3.37 -8.46 -5.22
N GLU A 166 4.47 -8.57 -4.45
CA GLU A 166 5.61 -7.67 -4.50
C GLU A 166 6.84 -8.36 -3.93
N PHE A 167 8.03 -8.06 -4.46
CA PHE A 167 9.31 -8.33 -3.83
C PHE A 167 9.90 -7.04 -3.28
N GLN A 168 10.69 -7.17 -2.19
CA GLN A 168 11.55 -6.12 -1.68
C GLN A 168 12.96 -6.67 -1.50
N PHE A 169 13.94 -5.99 -2.12
CA PHE A 169 15.34 -6.35 -2.05
C PHE A 169 16.09 -5.27 -1.27
N TYR A 170 16.54 -5.59 -0.06
CA TYR A 170 17.27 -4.68 0.83
C TYR A 170 18.76 -4.68 0.49
N PHE A 171 19.34 -3.49 0.40
CA PHE A 171 20.76 -3.31 0.03
C PHE A 171 21.63 -3.41 1.27
N PHE A 172 22.56 -4.40 1.30
CA PHE A 172 23.51 -4.60 2.40
C PHE A 172 24.93 -4.22 2.02
N SER A 173 25.19 -3.82 0.77
CA SER A 173 26.52 -3.43 0.30
C SER A 173 26.45 -2.23 -0.64
N PRO A 174 27.51 -1.40 -0.69
CA PRO A 174 27.65 -0.40 -1.75
C PRO A 174 27.58 -1.06 -3.13
N GLY A 175 26.86 -0.45 -4.07
CA GLY A 175 26.70 -1.01 -5.43
C GLY A 175 25.53 -2.01 -5.58
N ALA A 176 24.97 -2.55 -4.49
CA ALA A 176 23.86 -3.50 -4.57
C ALA A 176 22.65 -2.96 -5.33
N GLU A 177 22.38 -1.67 -5.22
CA GLU A 177 21.32 -1.01 -6.00
C GLU A 177 21.59 -1.10 -7.50
N GLN A 178 22.82 -0.82 -7.93
CA GLN A 178 23.19 -0.87 -9.36
C GLN A 178 23.13 -2.31 -9.89
N ASP A 179 23.56 -3.27 -9.08
CA ASP A 179 23.48 -4.70 -9.45
C ASP A 179 22.03 -5.13 -9.66
N VAL A 180 21.11 -4.72 -8.76
CA VAL A 180 19.69 -5.02 -8.90
C VAL A 180 19.09 -4.30 -10.10
N ARG A 181 19.48 -3.05 -10.39
CA ARG A 181 19.02 -2.35 -11.60
C ARG A 181 19.40 -3.14 -12.86
N SER A 182 20.63 -3.62 -12.95
CA SER A 182 21.09 -4.42 -14.10
C SER A 182 20.34 -5.76 -14.23
N VAL A 183 19.96 -6.37 -13.11
CA VAL A 183 19.09 -7.56 -13.13
C VAL A 183 17.71 -7.22 -13.67
N LEU A 184 17.09 -6.16 -13.17
CA LEU A 184 15.72 -5.78 -13.51
C LEU A 184 15.54 -5.34 -14.96
N GLU A 185 16.58 -4.88 -15.65
CA GLU A 185 16.55 -4.58 -17.09
C GLU A 185 16.09 -5.79 -17.94
N LYS A 186 16.28 -7.01 -17.44
CA LYS A 186 15.86 -8.25 -18.12
C LYS A 186 14.36 -8.57 -17.95
N TYR A 187 13.68 -7.83 -17.09
CA TYR A 187 12.29 -8.09 -16.71
C TYR A 187 11.37 -6.90 -17.06
N PRO A 188 11.04 -6.71 -18.36
CA PRO A 188 10.30 -5.53 -18.84
C PRO A 188 8.85 -5.47 -18.34
N ASP A 189 8.34 -6.57 -17.79
CA ASP A 189 7.00 -6.66 -17.21
C ASP A 189 6.96 -6.31 -15.73
N LEU A 190 8.11 -5.94 -15.15
CA LEU A 190 8.23 -5.48 -13.78
C LEU A 190 8.48 -3.97 -13.70
N ARG A 191 8.08 -3.40 -12.59
CA ARG A 191 8.42 -2.03 -12.16
C ARG A 191 9.22 -2.08 -10.88
N ALA A 192 10.05 -1.07 -10.68
CA ALA A 192 10.89 -0.93 -9.52
C ALA A 192 10.76 0.46 -8.91
N ALA A 193 10.50 0.54 -7.61
CA ALA A 193 10.50 1.78 -6.83
C ALA A 193 11.65 1.74 -5.81
N TYR A 194 12.61 2.64 -5.95
CA TYR A 194 13.83 2.67 -5.12
C TYR A 194 13.68 3.64 -3.94
N THR A 195 14.06 3.18 -2.75
CA THR A 195 13.97 3.97 -1.50
C THR A 195 15.35 4.36 -0.94
N GLY A 196 16.44 3.99 -1.61
CA GLY A 196 17.81 4.19 -1.14
C GLY A 196 18.32 3.11 -0.18
N ILE A 197 17.45 2.36 0.51
CA ILE A 197 17.81 1.22 1.36
C ILE A 197 17.27 -0.11 0.86
N TYR A 198 16.25 -0.10 0.03
CA TYR A 198 15.67 -1.25 -0.66
C TYR A 198 14.98 -0.81 -1.94
N VAL A 199 14.64 -1.76 -2.78
CA VAL A 199 13.78 -1.59 -3.94
C VAL A 199 12.53 -2.45 -3.79
N GLU A 200 11.39 -1.88 -4.13
CA GLU A 200 10.11 -2.58 -4.32
C GLU A 200 9.99 -3.01 -5.78
N VAL A 201 9.74 -4.29 -6.02
CA VAL A 201 9.60 -4.85 -7.37
C VAL A 201 8.24 -5.52 -7.49
N TYR A 202 7.43 -5.04 -8.41
CA TYR A 202 6.06 -5.47 -8.62
C TYR A 202 5.70 -5.51 -10.11
N SER A 203 4.58 -6.11 -10.46
CA SER A 203 4.11 -6.17 -11.85
C SER A 203 3.89 -4.77 -12.43
N LYS A 204 4.23 -4.56 -13.69
CA LYS A 204 3.86 -3.33 -14.43
C LYS A 204 2.34 -3.10 -14.44
N ASP A 205 1.58 -4.16 -14.26
CA ASP A 205 0.12 -4.12 -14.18
C ASP A 205 -0.40 -3.70 -12.80
N ALA A 206 0.46 -3.65 -11.80
CA ALA A 206 0.12 -3.16 -10.47
C ALA A 206 0.37 -1.65 -10.40
N SER A 207 -0.65 -0.90 -10.03
CA SER A 207 -0.54 0.49 -9.60
C SER A 207 -1.74 0.85 -8.73
N LYS A 208 -1.55 1.81 -7.83
CA LYS A 208 -2.65 2.31 -6.99
C LYS A 208 -3.83 2.81 -7.83
N GLY A 209 -3.53 3.47 -8.96
CA GLY A 209 -4.55 4.00 -9.85
C GLY A 209 -5.31 2.92 -10.61
N ARG A 210 -4.62 1.90 -11.15
CA ARG A 210 -5.30 0.77 -11.81
C ARG A 210 -6.20 0.02 -10.82
N ALA A 211 -5.69 -0.26 -9.63
CA ALA A 211 -6.45 -0.91 -8.58
C ALA A 211 -7.69 -0.08 -8.18
N LEU A 212 -7.54 1.25 -8.07
CA LEU A 212 -8.64 2.16 -7.80
C LEU A 212 -9.69 2.16 -8.92
N ALA A 213 -9.26 2.17 -10.18
CA ALA A 213 -10.16 2.11 -11.34
C ALA A 213 -10.93 0.77 -11.39
N GLU A 214 -10.28 -0.36 -11.10
CA GLU A 214 -10.93 -1.67 -11.03
C GLU A 214 -11.94 -1.75 -9.87
N LEU A 215 -11.62 -1.19 -8.71
CA LEU A 215 -12.56 -1.09 -7.61
C LEU A 215 -13.76 -0.20 -7.97
N ALA A 216 -13.51 0.95 -8.58
CA ALA A 216 -14.57 1.87 -9.01
C ALA A 216 -15.50 1.20 -10.03
N ARG A 217 -14.95 0.44 -10.98
CA ARG A 217 -15.72 -0.36 -11.95
C ARG A 217 -16.59 -1.41 -11.24
N HIS A 218 -16.02 -2.10 -10.25
CA HIS A 218 -16.74 -3.09 -9.46
C HIS A 218 -17.92 -2.48 -8.68
N LEU A 219 -17.75 -1.24 -8.22
CA LEU A 219 -18.77 -0.51 -7.44
C LEU A 219 -19.71 0.36 -8.31
N ASN A 220 -19.52 0.38 -9.63
CA ASN A 220 -20.25 1.25 -10.58
C ASN A 220 -20.12 2.75 -10.17
N ILE A 221 -18.94 3.18 -9.75
CA ILE A 221 -18.62 4.57 -9.39
C ILE A 221 -17.86 5.21 -10.55
N ARG A 222 -18.29 6.38 -11.00
CA ARG A 222 -17.63 7.11 -12.09
C ARG A 222 -16.43 7.88 -11.57
N LYS A 223 -15.47 8.16 -12.45
CA LYS A 223 -14.23 8.88 -12.13
C LYS A 223 -14.50 10.22 -11.40
N GLU A 224 -15.50 10.99 -11.84
CA GLU A 224 -15.88 12.28 -11.27
C GLU A 224 -16.45 12.18 -9.84
N GLU A 225 -16.80 10.97 -9.41
CA GLU A 225 -17.32 10.68 -8.07
C GLU A 225 -16.21 10.15 -7.13
N ILE A 226 -14.95 10.12 -7.61
CA ILE A 226 -13.77 9.65 -6.86
C ILE A 226 -12.92 10.84 -6.47
N ALA A 227 -12.55 10.91 -5.19
CA ALA A 227 -11.47 11.75 -4.70
C ALA A 227 -10.27 10.90 -4.28
N CYS A 228 -9.07 11.44 -4.39
CA CYS A 228 -7.86 10.81 -3.84
C CYS A 228 -6.99 11.81 -3.11
N ILE A 229 -6.27 11.33 -2.08
CA ILE A 229 -5.29 12.09 -1.31
C ILE A 229 -4.01 11.28 -1.28
N GLY A 230 -2.87 11.92 -1.62
CA GLY A 230 -1.57 11.26 -1.64
C GLY A 230 -0.39 12.22 -1.52
N ASP A 231 0.83 11.69 -1.39
CA ASP A 231 2.05 12.47 -1.27
C ASP A 231 3.25 11.94 -2.08
N GLY A 232 3.24 10.66 -2.48
CA GLY A 232 4.35 10.00 -3.16
C GLY A 232 4.19 9.89 -4.68
N GLU A 233 5.26 9.50 -5.35
CA GLU A 233 5.26 9.24 -6.81
C GLU A 233 4.29 8.12 -7.20
N ASN A 234 4.14 7.09 -6.35
CA ASN A 234 3.21 5.99 -6.56
C ASN A 234 1.73 6.40 -6.50
N ASP A 235 1.44 7.63 -6.02
CA ASP A 235 0.09 8.21 -5.98
C ASP A 235 -0.29 8.92 -7.28
N LEU A 236 0.68 9.24 -8.15
CA LEU A 236 0.39 9.84 -9.46
C LEU A 236 -0.66 9.05 -10.24
N SER A 237 -0.55 7.72 -10.20
CA SER A 237 -1.54 6.86 -10.84
C SER A 237 -2.95 6.96 -10.24
N MET A 238 -3.10 7.29 -8.95
CA MET A 238 -4.42 7.56 -8.35
C MET A 238 -5.02 8.85 -8.89
N PHE A 239 -4.19 9.87 -9.15
CA PHE A 239 -4.63 11.14 -9.74
C PHE A 239 -5.23 10.92 -11.14
N GLU A 240 -4.66 10.00 -11.92
CA GLU A 240 -5.21 9.63 -13.23
C GLU A 240 -6.59 8.95 -13.11
N ALA A 241 -6.82 8.19 -12.04
CA ALA A 241 -8.04 7.44 -11.81
C ALA A 241 -9.15 8.21 -11.08
N ALA A 242 -8.84 9.36 -10.48
CA ALA A 242 -9.77 10.18 -9.71
C ALA A 242 -10.18 11.47 -10.43
N GLY A 243 -11.38 11.96 -10.15
CA GLY A 243 -11.88 13.24 -10.63
C GLY A 243 -11.54 14.42 -9.72
N LEU A 244 -11.19 14.17 -8.46
CA LEU A 244 -10.75 15.17 -7.49
C LEU A 244 -9.43 14.74 -6.83
N ARG A 245 -8.37 15.52 -7.03
CA ARG A 245 -7.00 15.18 -6.72
C ARG A 245 -6.44 16.11 -5.67
N ILE A 246 -6.05 15.57 -4.53
CA ILE A 246 -5.52 16.35 -3.41
C ILE A 246 -4.11 15.89 -3.10
N ALA A 247 -3.14 16.79 -3.20
CA ALA A 247 -1.76 16.56 -2.77
C ALA A 247 -1.57 17.03 -1.34
N MET A 248 -0.81 16.26 -0.57
CA MET A 248 -0.34 16.67 0.74
C MET A 248 0.68 17.80 0.64
N GLY A 249 0.79 18.65 1.66
CA GLY A 249 1.80 19.72 1.71
C GLY A 249 3.24 19.21 1.67
N ASN A 250 3.47 17.97 2.14
CA ASN A 250 4.76 17.26 2.03
C ASN A 250 4.89 16.42 0.75
N ALA A 251 3.94 16.50 -0.19
CA ALA A 251 3.98 15.70 -1.40
C ALA A 251 5.14 16.11 -2.33
N VAL A 252 5.52 15.18 -3.21
CA VAL A 252 6.46 15.46 -4.30
C VAL A 252 5.90 16.52 -5.23
N GLU A 253 6.78 17.33 -5.82
CA GLU A 253 6.37 18.49 -6.63
C GLU A 253 5.50 18.11 -7.83
N ASP A 254 5.76 16.96 -8.45
CA ASP A 254 5.00 16.52 -9.62
C ASP A 254 3.55 16.14 -9.27
N LEU A 255 3.32 15.66 -8.05
CA LEU A 255 1.97 15.42 -7.55
C LEU A 255 1.25 16.75 -7.26
N LYS A 256 1.93 17.72 -6.62
CA LYS A 256 1.36 19.05 -6.35
C LYS A 256 0.95 19.80 -7.62
N LYS A 257 1.76 19.71 -8.68
CA LYS A 257 1.45 20.34 -9.98
C LYS A 257 0.18 19.80 -10.62
N GLN A 258 -0.17 18.53 -10.36
CA GLN A 258 -1.35 17.87 -10.92
C GLN A 258 -2.58 17.93 -10.00
N ALA A 259 -2.41 18.44 -8.79
CA ALA A 259 -3.47 18.49 -7.78
C ALA A 259 -4.48 19.62 -8.06
N ASP A 260 -5.76 19.34 -7.80
CA ASP A 260 -6.82 20.35 -7.77
C ASP A 260 -6.77 21.16 -6.48
N HIS A 261 -6.17 20.59 -5.42
CA HIS A 261 -5.96 21.24 -4.13
C HIS A 261 -4.70 20.69 -3.45
N VAL A 262 -3.93 21.58 -2.83
CA VAL A 262 -2.80 21.20 -1.97
C VAL A 262 -3.21 21.52 -0.52
N THR A 263 -3.24 20.48 0.32
CA THR A 263 -3.55 20.61 1.75
C THR A 263 -2.28 20.82 2.59
N ASP A 264 -2.40 20.85 3.91
CA ASP A 264 -1.24 20.88 4.81
C ASP A 264 -0.44 19.54 4.80
N SER A 265 0.73 19.54 5.44
CA SER A 265 1.53 18.32 5.58
C SER A 265 0.86 17.32 6.53
N ASN A 266 1.28 16.05 6.46
CA ASN A 266 0.85 15.00 7.37
C ASN A 266 1.18 15.31 8.85
N ALA A 267 2.23 16.10 9.12
CA ALA A 267 2.58 16.57 10.45
C ALA A 267 1.63 17.66 11.01
N ARG A 268 0.75 18.21 10.17
CA ARG A 268 -0.23 19.27 10.48
C ARG A 268 -1.67 18.85 10.19
N ASP A 269 -1.95 17.56 10.30
CA ASP A 269 -3.27 16.98 10.02
C ASP A 269 -3.82 17.29 8.62
N GLY A 270 -2.91 17.34 7.61
CA GLY A 270 -3.28 17.68 6.24
C GLY A 270 -4.35 16.76 5.66
N ALA A 271 -4.31 15.45 5.95
CA ALA A 271 -5.33 14.52 5.51
C ALA A 271 -6.71 14.85 6.09
N ALA A 272 -6.81 15.20 7.38
CA ALA A 272 -8.06 15.63 8.00
C ALA A 272 -8.63 16.87 7.31
N LYS A 273 -7.78 17.89 7.08
CA LYS A 273 -8.16 19.13 6.40
C LYS A 273 -8.61 18.90 4.95
N ALA A 274 -7.93 17.98 4.24
CA ALA A 274 -8.31 17.56 2.89
C ALA A 274 -9.72 16.93 2.89
N VAL A 275 -10.00 16.03 3.81
CA VAL A 275 -11.32 15.40 3.94
C VAL A 275 -12.39 16.43 4.25
N GLU A 276 -12.13 17.35 5.18
CA GLU A 276 -13.08 18.43 5.50
C GLU A 276 -13.33 19.35 4.31
N TRP A 277 -12.30 19.64 3.52
CA TRP A 277 -12.44 20.44 2.31
C TRP A 277 -13.31 19.73 1.25
N ILE A 278 -13.11 18.41 1.05
CA ILE A 278 -13.95 17.59 0.17
C ILE A 278 -15.42 17.65 0.60
N LEU A 279 -15.68 17.54 1.91
CA LEU A 279 -17.05 17.48 2.45
C LEU A 279 -17.81 18.81 2.40
N LYS A 280 -17.15 19.91 2.06
CA LYS A 280 -17.78 21.24 1.87
C LYS A 280 -18.19 21.50 0.41
N ARG A 281 -17.80 20.63 -0.52
CA ARG A 281 -18.14 20.67 -1.95
C ARG A 281 -19.33 19.78 -2.29
#